data_17d774103849f176cb0e386a5d259d75
#
_entry.id   17d774103849f176cb0e386a5d259d75
#
_cell.length_a   1.000
_cell.length_b   1.000
_cell.length_c   1.000
_cell.angle_alpha   90.00
_cell.angle_beta   90.00
_cell.angle_gamma   90.00
#
_symmetry.space_group_name_H-M   'P 1'
#
loop_
_entity.id
_entity.type
_entity.pdbx_description
1 polymer ?
#
loop_
_entity_poly.entity_id
_entity_poly.type
_entity_poly.pdbx_seq_one_letter_code
_entity_poly.pdbx_strand_id
1 'polypeptide(L)'
;MNTRALSIIKILLNSVEPVSSLALSQEIGCSTKTIQNEIKEVNKELKNCEIVSIRGIGYKIEGNLDDIDIKNSDLYDYDRVEYIIKKIINISSTDKDTIKLEDLADSMYVSLSTVKNDLKEVKKILNEYNLKISSKHKQGICIEASEEDIIKFIINYSNKVDNSLSIKDFLNNNIIENLFSIKKILLDTLSYENMILTDNEFKNIVNYISIYLSRNNTNQSDFIKEYIKKYKSKKEKPISEDEQLLIRKAIKEFCRDLNIATSINLSHDKIFEECLFNHICNLYKRADLGINQYEITAGEIKLKYPFPFELGKIAKKTIEKNLNMEISEDEVENIALHIGGALERIDKRDEKKVYKTIIVCTSGVGTSMLIKSKLENIFKGKLEIIKVIPSYLIDYINVLDIDFVISTV
;
A
#
# COMPACT_ATOMS: atom_id res chain seq x y z
N MET A 1 -34.21 2.90 -2.71
CA MET A 1 -33.70 1.86 -1.77
C MET A 1 -32.76 2.51 -0.75
N ASN A 2 -32.76 2.07 0.54
CA ASN A 2 -31.81 2.56 1.54
C ASN A 2 -30.49 1.73 1.52
N THR A 3 -29.44 2.19 2.23
CA THR A 3 -28.12 1.56 2.27
C THR A 3 -28.16 0.08 2.67
N ARG A 4 -28.96 -0.28 3.69
CA ARG A 4 -29.08 -1.67 4.14
C ARG A 4 -29.74 -2.57 3.10
N ALA A 5 -30.79 -2.06 2.43
CA ALA A 5 -31.47 -2.76 1.35
C ALA A 5 -30.49 -3.20 0.25
N LEU A 6 -29.65 -2.31 -0.13
CA LEU A 6 -28.68 -2.53 -1.19
C LEU A 6 -27.52 -3.43 -0.73
N SER A 7 -27.04 -3.28 0.52
CA SER A 7 -26.06 -4.25 1.09
C SER A 7 -26.63 -5.68 1.09
N ILE A 8 -27.92 -5.85 1.43
CA ILE A 8 -28.58 -7.14 1.35
C ILE A 8 -28.56 -7.68 -0.07
N ILE A 9 -28.94 -6.87 -1.06
CA ILE A 9 -28.96 -7.27 -2.47
C ILE A 9 -27.53 -7.70 -2.92
N LYS A 10 -26.49 -6.91 -2.59
CA LYS A 10 -25.10 -7.19 -2.96
C LYS A 10 -24.61 -8.52 -2.38
N ILE A 11 -24.82 -8.75 -1.09
CA ILE A 11 -24.42 -10.01 -0.44
C ILE A 11 -25.09 -11.18 -1.13
N LEU A 12 -26.40 -11.07 -1.43
CA LEU A 12 -27.16 -12.12 -2.09
C LEU A 12 -26.74 -12.35 -3.55
N LEU A 13 -26.37 -11.30 -4.29
CA LEU A 13 -25.87 -11.41 -5.67
C LEU A 13 -24.49 -12.07 -5.75
N ASN A 14 -23.63 -11.79 -4.78
CA ASN A 14 -22.28 -12.37 -4.73
C ASN A 14 -22.25 -13.79 -4.14
N SER A 15 -23.36 -14.26 -3.59
CA SER A 15 -23.46 -15.58 -2.96
C SER A 15 -24.04 -16.60 -3.93
N VAL A 16 -23.33 -17.71 -4.15
CA VAL A 16 -23.81 -18.83 -4.97
C VAL A 16 -24.93 -19.58 -4.24
N GLU A 17 -24.86 -19.63 -2.91
CA GLU A 17 -25.83 -20.32 -2.04
C GLU A 17 -26.71 -19.34 -1.26
N PRO A 18 -27.91 -19.74 -0.82
CA PRO A 18 -28.78 -18.88 -0.02
C PRO A 18 -28.13 -18.46 1.29
N VAL A 19 -28.21 -17.18 1.64
CA VAL A 19 -27.58 -16.59 2.83
C VAL A 19 -28.59 -16.50 3.98
N SER A 20 -28.24 -17.00 5.16
CA SER A 20 -29.11 -17.00 6.32
C SER A 20 -29.37 -15.57 6.85
N SER A 21 -30.53 -15.34 7.47
CA SER A 21 -30.82 -14.03 8.10
C SER A 21 -29.83 -13.67 9.21
N LEU A 22 -29.22 -14.67 9.85
CA LEU A 22 -28.19 -14.47 10.86
C LEU A 22 -26.88 -13.97 10.24
N ALA A 23 -26.44 -14.59 9.13
CA ALA A 23 -25.25 -14.16 8.39
C ALA A 23 -25.43 -12.73 7.86
N LEU A 24 -26.57 -12.42 7.22
CA LEU A 24 -26.89 -11.05 6.79
C LEU A 24 -26.86 -10.05 7.95
N SER A 25 -27.39 -10.45 9.10
CA SER A 25 -27.46 -9.56 10.29
C SER A 25 -26.07 -9.29 10.87
N GLN A 26 -25.17 -10.26 10.86
CA GLN A 26 -23.77 -10.12 11.32
C GLN A 26 -22.96 -9.22 10.39
N GLU A 27 -23.11 -9.43 9.07
CA GLU A 27 -22.35 -8.70 8.05
C GLU A 27 -22.80 -7.23 7.93
N ILE A 28 -24.10 -6.98 8.09
CA ILE A 28 -24.69 -5.63 7.97
C ILE A 28 -24.73 -4.89 9.33
N GLY A 29 -24.49 -5.58 10.45
CA GLY A 29 -24.51 -4.99 11.78
C GLY A 29 -25.87 -4.57 12.29
N CYS A 30 -26.94 -5.33 11.99
CA CYS A 30 -28.31 -5.05 12.43
C CYS A 30 -29.03 -6.32 12.90
N SER A 31 -30.25 -6.19 13.48
CA SER A 31 -31.00 -7.36 13.93
C SER A 31 -31.57 -8.18 12.77
N THR A 32 -31.74 -9.51 12.96
CA THR A 32 -32.39 -10.39 11.97
C THR A 32 -33.81 -9.94 11.64
N LYS A 33 -34.53 -9.34 12.60
CA LYS A 33 -35.86 -8.76 12.37
C LYS A 33 -35.79 -7.52 11.46
N THR A 34 -34.72 -6.74 11.58
CA THR A 34 -34.46 -5.60 10.68
C THR A 34 -34.18 -6.11 9.26
N ILE A 35 -33.36 -7.15 9.09
CA ILE A 35 -33.13 -7.79 7.78
C ILE A 35 -34.43 -8.24 7.14
N GLN A 36 -35.30 -8.93 7.89
CA GLN A 36 -36.59 -9.41 7.36
C GLN A 36 -37.51 -8.26 6.91
N ASN A 37 -37.51 -7.15 7.63
CA ASN A 37 -38.31 -5.98 7.25
C ASN A 37 -37.73 -5.29 6.02
N GLU A 38 -36.41 -5.11 5.95
CA GLU A 38 -35.73 -4.55 4.77
C GLU A 38 -35.97 -5.36 3.52
N ILE A 39 -35.89 -6.71 3.59
CA ILE A 39 -36.16 -7.60 2.45
C ILE A 39 -37.61 -7.42 1.94
N LYS A 40 -38.58 -7.22 2.83
CA LYS A 40 -39.96 -6.95 2.42
C LYS A 40 -40.13 -5.62 1.69
N GLU A 41 -39.41 -4.58 2.14
CA GLU A 41 -39.44 -3.29 1.47
C GLU A 41 -38.68 -3.34 0.13
N VAL A 42 -37.52 -4.01 0.08
CA VAL A 42 -36.77 -4.27 -1.16
C VAL A 42 -37.64 -4.93 -2.21
N ASN A 43 -38.36 -5.99 -1.86
CA ASN A 43 -39.21 -6.70 -2.82
C ASN A 43 -40.38 -5.88 -3.37
N LYS A 44 -40.76 -4.77 -2.70
CA LYS A 44 -41.76 -3.82 -3.25
C LYS A 44 -41.18 -2.93 -4.36
N GLU A 45 -39.88 -2.71 -4.33
CA GLU A 45 -39.17 -1.83 -5.28
C GLU A 45 -38.60 -2.60 -6.47
N LEU A 46 -38.35 -3.91 -6.30
CA LEU A 46 -37.85 -4.78 -7.38
C LEU A 46 -38.98 -5.09 -8.38
N LYS A 47 -38.70 -5.02 -9.71
CA LYS A 47 -39.71 -5.21 -10.77
C LYS A 47 -39.67 -6.57 -11.41
N ASN A 48 -38.49 -7.07 -11.77
CA ASN A 48 -38.32 -8.31 -12.55
C ASN A 48 -37.49 -9.38 -11.79
N CYS A 49 -37.21 -9.14 -10.53
CA CYS A 49 -36.55 -10.06 -9.62
C CYS A 49 -37.12 -9.89 -8.21
N GLU A 50 -36.95 -10.90 -7.37
CA GLU A 50 -37.35 -10.85 -5.95
C GLU A 50 -36.36 -11.60 -5.06
N ILE A 51 -36.29 -11.20 -3.80
CA ILE A 51 -35.55 -11.93 -2.76
C ILE A 51 -36.50 -13.01 -2.19
N VAL A 52 -36.23 -14.26 -2.50
CA VAL A 52 -37.00 -15.42 -2.07
C VAL A 52 -36.46 -15.97 -0.76
N SER A 53 -37.35 -16.29 0.17
CA SER A 53 -36.99 -16.97 1.42
C SER A 53 -37.09 -18.48 1.25
N ILE A 54 -35.97 -19.19 1.44
CA ILE A 54 -35.92 -20.64 1.43
C ILE A 54 -35.97 -21.13 2.87
N ARG A 55 -37.07 -21.83 3.21
CA ARG A 55 -37.35 -22.25 4.59
C ARG A 55 -36.20 -23.09 5.18
N GLY A 56 -35.67 -22.62 6.31
CA GLY A 56 -34.60 -23.34 7.02
C GLY A 56 -33.19 -23.15 6.45
N ILE A 57 -33.05 -22.43 5.33
CA ILE A 57 -31.73 -22.19 4.68
C ILE A 57 -31.37 -20.70 4.68
N GLY A 58 -32.19 -19.85 4.06
CA GLY A 58 -31.86 -18.43 3.97
C GLY A 58 -32.58 -17.70 2.85
N TYR A 59 -31.96 -16.66 2.32
CA TYR A 59 -32.49 -15.81 1.26
C TYR A 59 -31.63 -15.91 0.01
N LYS A 60 -32.27 -15.82 -1.16
CA LYS A 60 -31.62 -15.80 -2.48
C LYS A 60 -32.38 -14.83 -3.39
N ILE A 61 -31.70 -14.19 -4.33
CA ILE A 61 -32.35 -13.40 -5.39
C ILE A 61 -32.68 -14.34 -6.57
N GLU A 62 -33.93 -14.26 -7.07
CA GLU A 62 -34.39 -14.97 -8.25
C GLU A 62 -35.05 -14.00 -9.24
N GLY A 63 -34.87 -14.22 -10.54
CA GLY A 63 -35.41 -13.39 -11.61
C GLY A 63 -34.36 -12.82 -12.56
N ASN A 64 -34.75 -11.84 -13.40
CA ASN A 64 -33.84 -11.18 -14.31
C ASN A 64 -33.10 -10.04 -13.58
N LEU A 65 -31.79 -10.19 -13.46
CA LEU A 65 -30.92 -9.29 -12.72
C LEU A 65 -30.48 -8.05 -13.53
N ASP A 66 -30.74 -8.03 -14.87
CA ASP A 66 -30.32 -6.95 -15.75
C ASP A 66 -31.04 -5.61 -15.45
N ASP A 67 -32.19 -5.68 -14.79
CA ASP A 67 -33.02 -4.51 -14.43
C ASP A 67 -32.77 -3.99 -13.01
N ILE A 68 -31.93 -4.62 -12.23
CA ILE A 68 -31.52 -4.05 -10.95
C ILE A 68 -30.53 -2.92 -11.29
N ASP A 69 -31.01 -1.68 -11.18
CA ASP A 69 -30.23 -0.48 -11.49
C ASP A 69 -29.14 -0.25 -10.43
N ILE A 70 -28.24 -1.23 -10.30
CA ILE A 70 -27.05 -1.21 -9.41
C ILE A 70 -25.99 -0.29 -10.00
N LYS A 71 -26.15 0.12 -11.30
CA LYS A 71 -25.19 0.98 -12.00
C LYS A 71 -25.05 2.40 -11.42
N ASN A 72 -25.99 2.81 -10.57
CA ASN A 72 -25.91 4.11 -9.87
C ASN A 72 -25.45 4.02 -8.40
N SER A 73 -25.02 2.86 -7.95
CA SER A 73 -24.59 2.67 -6.56
C SER A 73 -23.06 2.68 -6.39
N ASP A 74 -22.41 3.74 -6.85
CA ASP A 74 -21.01 4.05 -6.50
C ASP A 74 -20.74 4.04 -4.96
N LEU A 75 -21.80 3.99 -4.15
CA LEU A 75 -21.79 4.02 -2.68
C LEU A 75 -21.43 2.69 -2.02
N TYR A 76 -21.45 1.57 -2.75
CA TYR A 76 -21.36 0.23 -2.15
C TYR A 76 -19.98 -0.40 -2.27
N ASP A 77 -19.18 0.10 -3.19
CA ASP A 77 -17.80 -0.36 -3.35
C ASP A 77 -16.83 0.45 -2.49
N TYR A 78 -17.30 1.55 -1.85
CA TYR A 78 -16.45 2.47 -1.11
C TYR A 78 -17.01 2.78 0.29
N ASP A 79 -16.11 2.96 1.26
CA ASP A 79 -16.45 3.69 2.48
C ASP A 79 -16.93 5.11 2.11
N ARG A 80 -17.81 5.69 2.93
CA ARG A 80 -18.32 7.07 2.72
C ARG A 80 -17.20 8.10 2.59
N VAL A 81 -16.12 7.91 3.32
CA VAL A 81 -14.92 8.76 3.23
C VAL A 81 -14.32 8.70 1.83
N GLU A 82 -14.14 7.49 1.28
CA GLU A 82 -13.63 7.29 -0.07
C GLU A 82 -14.58 7.83 -1.15
N TYR A 83 -15.89 7.66 -0.96
CA TYR A 83 -16.88 8.25 -1.86
C TYR A 83 -16.76 9.78 -1.91
N ILE A 84 -16.61 10.43 -0.76
CA ILE A 84 -16.41 11.89 -0.70
C ILE A 84 -15.12 12.28 -1.39
N ILE A 85 -14.02 11.55 -1.15
CA ILE A 85 -12.73 11.78 -1.82
C ILE A 85 -12.89 11.70 -3.34
N LYS A 86 -13.47 10.60 -3.85
CA LYS A 86 -13.73 10.41 -5.29
C LYS A 86 -14.54 11.57 -5.87
N LYS A 87 -15.63 11.97 -5.20
CA LYS A 87 -16.51 13.06 -5.68
C LYS A 87 -15.79 14.41 -5.73
N ILE A 88 -15.05 14.77 -4.69
CA ILE A 88 -14.35 16.06 -4.62
C ILE A 88 -13.22 16.12 -5.65
N ILE A 89 -12.45 15.03 -5.78
CA ILE A 89 -11.36 14.94 -6.77
C ILE A 89 -11.89 15.03 -8.21
N ASN A 90 -12.96 14.29 -8.52
CA ASN A 90 -13.51 14.28 -9.88
C ASN A 90 -14.16 15.62 -10.26
N ILE A 91 -14.81 16.30 -9.30
CA ILE A 91 -15.42 17.61 -9.56
C ILE A 91 -14.39 18.72 -9.76
N SER A 92 -13.19 18.60 -9.14
CA SER A 92 -12.13 19.58 -9.28
C SER A 92 -11.56 19.68 -10.69
N SER A 93 -11.90 18.76 -11.60
CA SER A 93 -11.55 18.80 -13.03
C SER A 93 -12.67 19.35 -13.93
N THR A 94 -13.77 19.82 -13.35
CA THR A 94 -14.92 20.33 -14.09
C THR A 94 -15.08 21.85 -13.89
N ASP A 95 -15.84 22.50 -14.78
CA ASP A 95 -16.15 23.96 -14.67
C ASP A 95 -16.84 24.36 -13.37
N LYS A 96 -17.43 23.39 -12.63
CA LYS A 96 -18.14 23.66 -11.38
C LYS A 96 -17.21 23.78 -10.17
N ASP A 97 -16.01 23.20 -10.17
CA ASP A 97 -14.97 23.25 -9.13
C ASP A 97 -15.43 23.00 -7.67
N THR A 98 -16.72 23.01 -7.38
CA THR A 98 -17.27 22.96 -6.02
C THR A 98 -18.40 21.95 -5.90
N ILE A 99 -18.54 21.35 -4.71
CA ILE A 99 -19.68 20.50 -4.35
C ILE A 99 -20.31 20.98 -3.05
N LYS A 100 -21.63 21.04 -3.00
CA LYS A 100 -22.34 21.39 -1.77
C LYS A 100 -22.43 20.22 -0.82
N LEU A 101 -22.43 20.49 0.48
CA LEU A 101 -22.55 19.44 1.50
C LEU A 101 -23.94 18.78 1.47
N GLU A 102 -24.95 19.53 1.07
CA GLU A 102 -26.30 19.02 0.85
C GLU A 102 -26.32 17.98 -0.26
N ASP A 103 -25.66 18.26 -1.39
CA ASP A 103 -25.59 17.33 -2.53
C ASP A 103 -24.87 16.02 -2.14
N LEU A 104 -23.83 16.11 -1.29
CA LEU A 104 -23.14 14.92 -0.75
C LEU A 104 -24.06 14.16 0.21
N ALA A 105 -24.79 14.87 1.10
CA ALA A 105 -25.71 14.24 2.04
C ALA A 105 -26.83 13.51 1.31
N ASP A 106 -27.43 14.13 0.30
CA ASP A 106 -28.48 13.55 -0.53
C ASP A 106 -27.97 12.35 -1.32
N SER A 107 -26.79 12.46 -1.94
CA SER A 107 -26.21 11.36 -2.72
C SER A 107 -25.81 10.14 -1.88
N MET A 108 -25.48 10.34 -0.61
CA MET A 108 -25.13 9.26 0.33
C MET A 108 -26.31 8.83 1.22
N TYR A 109 -27.48 9.48 1.10
CA TYR A 109 -28.65 9.24 1.95
C TYR A 109 -28.35 9.36 3.46
N VAL A 110 -27.54 10.35 3.83
CA VAL A 110 -27.13 10.60 5.21
C VAL A 110 -27.45 12.03 5.64
N SER A 111 -27.37 12.31 6.95
CA SER A 111 -27.54 13.66 7.45
C SER A 111 -26.34 14.57 7.15
N LEU A 112 -26.57 15.89 7.05
CA LEU A 112 -25.48 16.89 6.95
C LEU A 112 -24.48 16.79 8.09
N SER A 113 -24.91 16.40 9.29
CA SER A 113 -24.02 16.21 10.43
C SER A 113 -23.09 15.03 10.22
N THR A 114 -23.56 13.96 9.57
CA THR A 114 -22.75 12.79 9.19
C THR A 114 -21.69 13.20 8.17
N VAL A 115 -22.07 13.90 7.09
CA VAL A 115 -21.12 14.40 6.08
C VAL A 115 -20.04 15.30 6.71
N LYS A 116 -20.42 16.18 7.64
CA LYS A 116 -19.44 17.04 8.34
C LYS A 116 -18.45 16.25 9.19
N ASN A 117 -18.86 15.12 9.75
CA ASN A 117 -17.97 14.25 10.51
C ASN A 117 -17.03 13.46 9.56
N ASP A 118 -17.58 12.86 8.49
CA ASP A 118 -16.79 12.15 7.49
C ASP A 118 -15.76 13.08 6.81
N LEU A 119 -16.11 14.35 6.58
CA LEU A 119 -15.19 15.37 6.05
C LEU A 119 -13.98 15.67 6.95
N LYS A 120 -14.04 15.42 8.25
CA LYS A 120 -12.87 15.56 9.12
C LYS A 120 -11.79 14.52 8.78
N GLU A 121 -12.24 13.29 8.51
CA GLU A 121 -11.37 12.20 8.08
C GLU A 121 -10.81 12.47 6.67
N VAL A 122 -11.68 12.85 5.73
CA VAL A 122 -11.27 13.26 4.37
C VAL A 122 -10.20 14.34 4.41
N LYS A 123 -10.38 15.39 5.23
CA LYS A 123 -9.38 16.46 5.40
C LYS A 123 -8.05 15.93 5.93
N LYS A 124 -8.09 15.00 6.88
CA LYS A 124 -6.88 14.39 7.44
C LYS A 124 -6.11 13.64 6.35
N ILE A 125 -6.81 12.77 5.59
CA ILE A 125 -6.22 12.00 4.49
C ILE A 125 -5.62 12.92 3.43
N LEU A 126 -6.37 13.91 2.95
CA LEU A 126 -5.91 14.82 1.90
C LEU A 126 -4.73 15.69 2.35
N ASN A 127 -4.72 16.14 3.62
CA ASN A 127 -3.62 16.93 4.16
C ASN A 127 -2.27 16.16 4.21
N GLU A 128 -2.30 14.83 4.37
CA GLU A 128 -1.09 13.99 4.30
C GLU A 128 -0.41 14.08 2.93
N TYR A 129 -1.16 14.48 1.90
CA TYR A 129 -0.68 14.66 0.52
C TYR A 129 -0.62 16.12 0.07
N ASN A 130 -0.64 17.07 1.00
CA ASN A 130 -0.64 18.51 0.72
C ASN A 130 -1.86 19.03 -0.05
N LEU A 131 -2.98 18.27 -0.07
CA LEU A 131 -4.24 18.72 -0.66
C LEU A 131 -5.11 19.35 0.43
N LYS A 132 -5.59 20.59 0.20
CA LYS A 132 -6.43 21.31 1.16
C LYS A 132 -7.85 21.41 0.64
N ILE A 133 -8.83 21.20 1.54
CA ILE A 133 -10.25 21.51 1.25
C ILE A 133 -10.54 22.90 1.73
N SER A 134 -10.99 23.77 0.83
CA SER A 134 -11.49 25.10 1.12
C SER A 134 -13.01 25.19 0.91
N SER A 135 -13.62 26.22 1.47
CA SER A 135 -15.05 26.52 1.31
C SER A 135 -15.23 27.82 0.56
N LYS A 136 -15.93 27.76 -0.58
CA LYS A 136 -16.37 28.97 -1.31
C LYS A 136 -17.78 29.36 -0.84
N HIS A 137 -17.94 30.60 -0.38
CA HIS A 137 -19.21 31.09 0.18
C HIS A 137 -20.38 30.83 -0.77
N LYS A 138 -21.44 30.14 -0.29
CA LYS A 138 -22.66 29.74 -1.03
C LYS A 138 -22.44 28.78 -2.21
N GLN A 139 -21.20 28.36 -2.53
CA GLN A 139 -20.90 27.47 -3.64
C GLN A 139 -20.58 26.04 -3.20
N GLY A 140 -20.06 25.87 -1.99
CA GLY A 140 -19.70 24.57 -1.45
C GLY A 140 -18.21 24.44 -1.14
N ILE A 141 -17.69 23.21 -1.16
CA ILE A 141 -16.29 22.88 -0.89
C ILE A 141 -15.55 22.56 -2.17
N CYS A 142 -14.25 22.84 -2.22
CA CYS A 142 -13.34 22.51 -3.32
C CYS A 142 -11.97 22.12 -2.80
N ILE A 143 -11.14 21.56 -3.68
CA ILE A 143 -9.73 21.26 -3.39
C ILE A 143 -8.87 22.44 -3.85
N GLU A 144 -7.93 22.85 -2.99
CA GLU A 144 -6.85 23.77 -3.29
C GLU A 144 -5.54 22.97 -3.35
N ALA A 145 -5.09 22.66 -4.56
CA ALA A 145 -3.84 21.97 -4.83
C ALA A 145 -3.42 22.19 -6.28
N SER A 146 -2.15 21.93 -6.58
CA SER A 146 -1.69 21.85 -7.96
C SER A 146 -2.24 20.59 -8.64
N GLU A 147 -2.41 20.64 -9.97
CA GLU A 147 -2.84 19.45 -10.73
C GLU A 147 -1.88 18.27 -10.55
N GLU A 148 -0.59 18.57 -10.45
CA GLU A 148 0.46 17.58 -10.21
C GLU A 148 0.27 16.88 -8.84
N ASP A 149 -0.07 17.63 -7.79
CA ASP A 149 -0.32 17.06 -6.46
C ASP A 149 -1.59 16.21 -6.43
N ILE A 150 -2.63 16.62 -7.15
CA ILE A 150 -3.87 15.82 -7.29
C ILE A 150 -3.57 14.49 -8.00
N ILE A 151 -2.82 14.50 -9.10
CA ILE A 151 -2.45 13.28 -9.81
C ILE A 151 -1.59 12.37 -8.94
N LYS A 152 -0.60 12.92 -8.23
CA LYS A 152 0.21 12.19 -7.27
C LYS A 152 -0.66 11.55 -6.18
N PHE A 153 -1.60 12.30 -5.63
CA PHE A 153 -2.56 11.76 -4.66
C PHE A 153 -3.32 10.58 -5.22
N ILE A 154 -3.92 10.72 -6.41
CA ILE A 154 -4.72 9.64 -7.03
C ILE A 154 -3.88 8.36 -7.17
N ILE A 155 -2.65 8.48 -7.71
CA ILE A 155 -1.76 7.32 -7.90
C ILE A 155 -1.41 6.69 -6.55
N ASN A 156 -1.00 7.50 -5.59
CA ASN A 156 -0.53 7.03 -4.29
C ASN A 156 -1.66 6.39 -3.48
N TYR A 157 -2.82 7.04 -3.48
CA TYR A 157 -3.98 6.57 -2.74
C TYR A 157 -4.54 5.26 -3.31
N SER A 158 -4.65 5.16 -4.64
CA SER A 158 -5.17 3.97 -5.32
C SER A 158 -4.23 2.75 -5.26
N ASN A 159 -2.96 2.93 -4.90
CA ASN A 159 -2.01 1.83 -4.76
C ASN A 159 -1.92 1.28 -3.31
N LYS A 160 -2.58 1.91 -2.32
CA LYS A 160 -2.63 1.37 -0.95
C LYS A 160 -3.52 0.13 -0.90
N VAL A 161 -3.05 -0.93 -0.24
CA VAL A 161 -3.73 -2.24 -0.18
C VAL A 161 -5.11 -2.16 0.50
N ASP A 162 -5.25 -1.26 1.48
CA ASP A 162 -6.47 -1.15 2.28
C ASP A 162 -7.55 -0.25 1.63
N ASN A 163 -7.26 0.39 0.50
CA ASN A 163 -8.20 1.29 -0.17
C ASN A 163 -8.97 0.55 -1.28
N SER A 164 -10.27 0.82 -1.39
CA SER A 164 -11.12 0.26 -2.43
C SER A 164 -11.08 1.06 -3.74
N LEU A 165 -10.67 2.35 -3.68
CA LEU A 165 -10.55 3.22 -4.86
C LEU A 165 -9.38 2.81 -5.76
N SER A 166 -9.69 2.52 -7.01
CA SER A 166 -8.72 2.24 -8.06
C SER A 166 -8.48 3.47 -8.96
N ILE A 167 -7.40 3.46 -9.73
CA ILE A 167 -7.12 4.53 -10.70
C ILE A 167 -8.29 4.70 -11.69
N LYS A 168 -8.97 3.62 -12.06
CA LYS A 168 -10.12 3.67 -12.98
C LYS A 168 -11.27 4.53 -12.47
N ASP A 169 -11.42 4.67 -11.15
CA ASP A 169 -12.46 5.49 -10.53
C ASP A 169 -12.30 6.99 -10.77
N PHE A 170 -11.09 7.39 -11.17
CA PHE A 170 -10.72 8.76 -11.49
C PHE A 170 -10.56 9.02 -12.98
N LEU A 171 -10.78 8.00 -13.83
CA LEU A 171 -10.74 8.14 -15.28
C LEU A 171 -12.14 8.39 -15.85
N ASN A 172 -12.24 9.24 -16.86
CA ASN A 172 -13.45 9.39 -17.64
C ASN A 172 -13.61 8.24 -18.65
N ASN A 173 -14.85 7.99 -19.11
CA ASN A 173 -15.16 6.88 -20.02
C ASN A 173 -14.35 6.94 -21.33
N ASN A 174 -14.13 8.13 -21.87
CA ASN A 174 -13.35 8.31 -23.10
C ASN A 174 -11.91 7.80 -22.94
N ILE A 175 -11.26 8.09 -21.82
CA ILE A 175 -9.90 7.60 -21.55
C ILE A 175 -9.90 6.10 -21.29
N ILE A 176 -10.89 5.57 -20.59
CA ILE A 176 -11.02 4.12 -20.34
C ILE A 176 -11.10 3.36 -21.67
N GLU A 177 -11.94 3.83 -22.60
CA GLU A 177 -12.10 3.22 -23.93
C GLU A 177 -10.83 3.36 -24.80
N ASN A 178 -10.07 4.44 -24.61
CA ASN A 178 -8.86 4.74 -25.39
C ASN A 178 -7.54 4.30 -24.74
N LEU A 179 -7.56 3.58 -23.61
CA LEU A 179 -6.33 3.16 -22.92
C LEU A 179 -5.36 2.39 -23.81
N PHE A 180 -5.87 1.58 -24.73
CA PHE A 180 -5.03 0.84 -25.68
C PHE A 180 -4.31 1.79 -26.64
N SER A 181 -5.01 2.81 -27.15
CA SER A 181 -4.43 3.84 -28.03
C SER A 181 -3.36 4.65 -27.31
N ILE A 182 -3.61 5.05 -26.07
CA ILE A 182 -2.65 5.77 -25.22
C ILE A 182 -1.36 4.95 -25.04
N LYS A 183 -1.49 3.66 -24.67
CA LYS A 183 -0.33 2.77 -24.54
C LYS A 183 0.43 2.62 -25.86
N LYS A 184 -0.26 2.51 -26.98
CA LYS A 184 0.36 2.41 -28.30
C LYS A 184 1.17 3.67 -28.64
N ILE A 185 0.58 4.85 -28.48
CA ILE A 185 1.27 6.13 -28.73
C ILE A 185 2.49 6.26 -27.81
N LEU A 186 2.37 5.83 -26.55
CA LEU A 186 3.49 5.83 -25.61
C LEU A 186 4.61 4.91 -26.09
N LEU A 187 4.32 3.68 -26.49
CA LEU A 187 5.32 2.73 -27.00
C LEU A 187 6.03 3.23 -28.27
N ASP A 188 5.27 3.80 -29.20
CA ASP A 188 5.82 4.40 -30.41
C ASP A 188 6.76 5.58 -30.07
N THR A 189 6.36 6.41 -29.09
CA THR A 189 7.17 7.55 -28.62
C THR A 189 8.44 7.08 -27.92
N LEU A 190 8.37 6.06 -27.05
CA LEU A 190 9.53 5.48 -26.39
C LEU A 190 10.52 4.87 -27.38
N SER A 191 10.00 4.18 -28.41
CA SER A 191 10.82 3.63 -29.48
C SER A 191 11.54 4.73 -30.28
N TYR A 192 10.83 5.81 -30.63
CA TYR A 192 11.41 6.97 -31.31
C TYR A 192 12.52 7.65 -30.50
N GLU A 193 12.31 7.77 -29.19
CA GLU A 193 13.29 8.36 -28.25
C GLU A 193 14.42 7.39 -27.84
N ASN A 194 14.43 6.15 -28.36
CA ASN A 194 15.37 5.09 -27.96
C ASN A 194 15.41 4.88 -26.44
N MET A 195 14.25 4.87 -25.79
CA MET A 195 14.13 4.78 -24.34
C MET A 195 13.51 3.44 -23.93
N ILE A 196 14.16 2.76 -22.99
CA ILE A 196 13.65 1.55 -22.36
C ILE A 196 13.27 1.89 -20.92
N LEU A 197 12.08 1.48 -20.52
CA LEU A 197 11.54 1.61 -19.19
C LEU A 197 11.46 0.25 -18.52
N THR A 198 11.52 0.21 -17.21
CA THR A 198 11.07 -0.95 -16.43
C THR A 198 9.54 -1.07 -16.50
N ASP A 199 8.99 -2.25 -16.20
CA ASP A 199 7.55 -2.48 -16.19
C ASP A 199 6.83 -1.52 -15.23
N ASN A 200 7.43 -1.25 -14.09
CA ASN A 200 6.89 -0.31 -13.10
C ASN A 200 6.92 1.15 -13.59
N GLU A 201 8.02 1.59 -14.21
CA GLU A 201 8.09 2.93 -14.83
C GLU A 201 7.02 3.07 -15.91
N PHE A 202 6.88 2.07 -16.78
CA PHE A 202 5.87 2.07 -17.83
C PHE A 202 4.45 2.18 -17.26
N LYS A 203 4.13 1.34 -16.27
CA LYS A 203 2.83 1.37 -15.59
C LYS A 203 2.54 2.73 -14.95
N ASN A 204 3.51 3.29 -14.24
CA ASN A 204 3.36 4.58 -13.57
C ASN A 204 3.17 5.74 -14.57
N ILE A 205 3.91 5.72 -15.68
CA ILE A 205 3.77 6.71 -16.74
C ILE A 205 2.39 6.58 -17.43
N VAL A 206 1.91 5.36 -17.70
CA VAL A 206 0.56 5.14 -18.25
C VAL A 206 -0.49 5.67 -17.28
N ASN A 207 -0.36 5.40 -16.00
CA ASN A 207 -1.30 5.90 -14.98
C ASN A 207 -1.31 7.43 -14.93
N TYR A 208 -0.14 8.06 -14.87
CA TYR A 208 0.00 9.51 -14.86
C TYR A 208 -0.64 10.15 -16.10
N ILE A 209 -0.28 9.67 -17.29
CA ILE A 209 -0.81 10.16 -18.57
C ILE A 209 -2.33 9.99 -18.63
N SER A 210 -2.84 8.82 -18.25
CA SER A 210 -4.28 8.53 -18.28
C SER A 210 -5.08 9.45 -17.34
N ILE A 211 -4.59 9.67 -16.12
CA ILE A 211 -5.24 10.57 -15.17
C ILE A 211 -5.18 12.01 -15.69
N TYR A 212 -4.01 12.46 -16.16
CA TYR A 212 -3.84 13.81 -16.67
C TYR A 212 -4.80 14.07 -17.85
N LEU A 213 -4.84 13.18 -18.84
CA LEU A 213 -5.72 13.31 -20.01
C LEU A 213 -7.20 13.20 -19.64
N SER A 214 -7.54 12.47 -18.60
CA SER A 214 -8.91 12.38 -18.08
C SER A 214 -9.39 13.69 -17.48
N ARG A 215 -8.48 14.45 -16.90
CA ARG A 215 -8.76 15.69 -16.19
C ARG A 215 -8.59 16.94 -17.05
N ASN A 216 -7.77 16.83 -18.08
CA ASN A 216 -7.41 17.95 -18.97
C ASN A 216 -7.79 17.65 -20.41
N ASN A 217 -8.44 18.60 -21.07
CA ASN A 217 -8.84 18.44 -22.47
C ASN A 217 -7.68 18.81 -23.42
N THR A 218 -6.68 17.92 -23.49
CA THR A 218 -5.47 18.11 -24.30
C THR A 218 -5.32 17.04 -25.38
N ASN A 219 -4.57 17.34 -26.45
CA ASN A 219 -4.27 16.35 -27.47
C ASN A 219 -3.38 15.24 -26.90
N GLN A 220 -3.84 13.98 -26.99
CA GLN A 220 -3.17 12.83 -26.42
C GLN A 220 -1.74 12.65 -26.96
N SER A 221 -1.57 12.71 -28.28
CA SER A 221 -0.27 12.46 -28.92
C SER A 221 0.76 13.53 -28.55
N ASP A 222 0.37 14.79 -28.57
CA ASP A 222 1.28 15.91 -28.30
C ASP A 222 1.70 15.91 -26.82
N PHE A 223 0.75 15.68 -25.91
CA PHE A 223 1.04 15.58 -24.49
C PHE A 223 2.00 14.42 -24.18
N ILE A 224 1.76 13.23 -24.73
CA ILE A 224 2.62 12.06 -24.51
C ILE A 224 4.05 12.32 -24.97
N LYS A 225 4.22 12.91 -26.17
CA LYS A 225 5.54 13.24 -26.72
C LYS A 225 6.29 14.26 -25.85
N GLU A 226 5.61 15.33 -25.45
CA GLU A 226 6.19 16.36 -24.59
C GLU A 226 6.58 15.80 -23.21
N TYR A 227 5.67 15.02 -22.61
CA TYR A 227 5.92 14.38 -21.32
C TYR A 227 7.13 13.45 -21.36
N ILE A 228 7.22 12.56 -22.37
CA ILE A 228 8.34 11.63 -22.49
C ILE A 228 9.65 12.36 -22.76
N LYS A 229 9.66 13.40 -23.57
CA LYS A 229 10.85 14.22 -23.79
C LYS A 229 11.35 14.88 -22.49
N LYS A 230 10.44 15.43 -21.70
CA LYS A 230 10.74 16.00 -20.38
C LYS A 230 11.22 14.93 -19.40
N TYR A 231 10.56 13.77 -19.38
CA TYR A 231 10.95 12.62 -18.55
C TYR A 231 12.37 12.13 -18.88
N LYS A 232 12.67 11.95 -20.18
CA LYS A 232 13.99 11.56 -20.67
C LYS A 232 15.07 12.52 -20.21
N SER A 233 14.86 13.83 -20.44
CA SER A 233 15.84 14.85 -20.08
C SER A 233 16.16 14.86 -18.57
N LYS A 234 15.17 14.61 -17.73
CA LYS A 234 15.35 14.47 -16.29
C LYS A 234 16.01 13.14 -15.89
N LYS A 235 15.63 12.02 -16.52
CA LYS A 235 16.22 10.70 -16.26
C LYS A 235 17.70 10.65 -16.64
N GLU A 236 18.08 11.28 -17.74
CA GLU A 236 19.46 11.34 -18.25
C GLU A 236 20.32 12.40 -17.55
N LYS A 237 19.72 13.33 -16.79
CA LYS A 237 20.47 14.33 -16.03
C LYS A 237 21.43 13.64 -15.07
N PRO A 238 22.75 13.86 -15.20
CA PRO A 238 23.72 13.29 -14.27
C PRO A 238 23.50 13.88 -12.87
N ILE A 239 23.69 13.06 -11.85
CA ILE A 239 23.77 13.56 -10.46
C ILE A 239 25.08 14.33 -10.35
N SER A 240 25.04 15.55 -9.82
CA SER A 240 26.22 16.36 -9.60
C SER A 240 27.20 15.70 -8.62
N GLU A 241 28.47 16.08 -8.67
CA GLU A 241 29.48 15.56 -7.74
C GLU A 241 29.10 15.85 -6.28
N ASP A 242 28.54 17.02 -6.01
CA ASP A 242 28.09 17.41 -4.66
C ASP A 242 26.94 16.51 -4.17
N GLU A 243 25.97 16.22 -5.03
CA GLU A 243 24.86 15.30 -4.71
C GLU A 243 25.38 13.87 -4.49
N GLN A 244 26.31 13.38 -5.31
CA GLN A 244 26.94 12.08 -5.12
C GLN A 244 27.68 12.01 -3.78
N LEU A 245 28.40 13.07 -3.42
CA LEU A 245 29.12 13.16 -2.15
C LEU A 245 28.13 13.14 -0.97
N LEU A 246 27.01 13.85 -1.09
CA LEU A 246 25.95 13.89 -0.08
C LEU A 246 25.32 12.50 0.11
N ILE A 247 25.03 11.79 -0.98
CA ILE A 247 24.49 10.42 -0.93
C ILE A 247 25.49 9.46 -0.27
N ARG A 248 26.77 9.49 -0.66
CA ARG A 248 27.81 8.67 -0.02
C ARG A 248 27.98 8.97 1.47
N LYS A 249 27.83 10.24 1.87
CA LYS A 249 27.85 10.65 3.28
C LYS A 249 26.67 10.05 4.04
N ALA A 250 25.46 10.11 3.48
CA ALA A 250 24.25 9.53 4.07
C ALA A 250 24.39 8.01 4.28
N ILE A 251 24.95 7.28 3.30
CA ILE A 251 25.21 5.84 3.41
C ILE A 251 26.22 5.52 4.51
N LYS A 252 27.31 6.28 4.60
CA LYS A 252 28.31 6.12 5.67
C LYS A 252 27.71 6.38 7.04
N GLU A 253 26.88 7.41 7.18
CA GLU A 253 26.18 7.71 8.41
C GLU A 253 25.19 6.59 8.78
N PHE A 254 24.44 6.06 7.81
CA PHE A 254 23.63 4.87 8.01
C PHE A 254 24.44 3.67 8.51
N CYS A 255 25.57 3.35 7.89
CA CYS A 255 26.41 2.22 8.34
C CYS A 255 26.91 2.42 9.79
N ARG A 256 27.20 3.66 10.18
CA ARG A 256 27.56 4.00 11.56
C ARG A 256 26.39 3.79 12.52
N ASP A 257 25.21 4.33 12.18
CA ASP A 257 24.01 4.21 13.01
C ASP A 257 23.60 2.74 13.17
N LEU A 258 23.69 1.96 12.09
CA LEU A 258 23.47 0.53 12.10
C LEU A 258 24.42 -0.18 13.06
N ASN A 259 25.73 0.12 12.99
CA ASN A 259 26.72 -0.50 13.86
C ASN A 259 26.50 -0.15 15.34
N ILE A 260 26.08 1.09 15.63
CA ILE A 260 25.74 1.50 17.01
C ILE A 260 24.51 0.75 17.52
N ALA A 261 23.47 0.60 16.69
CA ALA A 261 22.21 -0.02 17.09
C ALA A 261 22.29 -1.55 17.21
N THR A 262 23.14 -2.21 16.40
CA THR A 262 23.11 -3.68 16.23
C THR A 262 24.44 -4.37 16.33
N SER A 263 25.55 -3.63 16.45
CA SER A 263 26.94 -4.13 16.33
C SER A 263 27.27 -4.77 14.96
N ILE A 264 26.40 -4.59 13.96
CA ILE A 264 26.63 -5.05 12.59
C ILE A 264 27.39 -3.97 11.83
N ASN A 265 28.57 -4.30 11.33
CA ASN A 265 29.42 -3.37 10.58
C ASN A 265 29.43 -3.70 9.08
N LEU A 266 28.71 -2.90 8.28
CA LEU A 266 28.67 -3.00 6.82
C LEU A 266 29.67 -2.06 6.11
N SER A 267 30.40 -1.20 6.83
CA SER A 267 31.28 -0.18 6.25
C SER A 267 32.45 -0.73 5.40
N HIS A 268 32.77 -2.00 5.53
CA HIS A 268 33.84 -2.66 4.77
C HIS A 268 33.34 -3.48 3.58
N ASP A 269 32.02 -3.56 3.37
CA ASP A 269 31.42 -4.25 2.22
C ASP A 269 31.25 -3.29 1.03
N LYS A 270 32.29 -3.24 0.16
CA LYS A 270 32.28 -2.38 -1.04
C LYS A 270 31.13 -2.71 -2.00
N ILE A 271 30.72 -3.97 -2.09
CA ILE A 271 29.61 -4.39 -2.95
C ILE A 271 28.31 -3.77 -2.41
N PHE A 272 28.10 -3.85 -1.10
CA PHE A 272 26.95 -3.21 -0.45
C PHE A 272 26.96 -1.70 -0.68
N GLU A 273 28.08 -1.03 -0.42
CA GLU A 273 28.20 0.43 -0.58
C GLU A 273 27.84 0.86 -2.00
N GLU A 274 28.41 0.22 -3.04
CA GLU A 274 28.15 0.58 -4.44
C GLU A 274 26.72 0.22 -4.89
N CYS A 275 26.19 -0.93 -4.52
CA CYS A 275 24.82 -1.31 -4.85
C CYS A 275 23.81 -0.36 -4.21
N LEU A 276 23.98 -0.07 -2.92
CA LEU A 276 23.12 0.86 -2.21
C LEU A 276 23.27 2.30 -2.76
N PHE A 277 24.48 2.74 -3.05
CA PHE A 277 24.74 4.04 -3.67
C PHE A 277 23.98 4.20 -4.99
N ASN A 278 24.09 3.23 -5.90
CA ASN A 278 23.39 3.25 -7.18
C ASN A 278 21.87 3.24 -6.99
N HIS A 279 21.36 2.47 -6.03
CA HIS A 279 19.94 2.46 -5.67
C HIS A 279 19.46 3.82 -5.18
N ILE A 280 20.16 4.42 -4.21
CA ILE A 280 19.80 5.73 -3.66
C ILE A 280 19.96 6.84 -4.71
N CYS A 281 20.96 6.77 -5.59
CA CYS A 281 21.07 7.70 -6.72
C CYS A 281 19.84 7.67 -7.63
N ASN A 282 19.34 6.48 -7.95
CA ASN A 282 18.13 6.32 -8.76
C ASN A 282 16.88 6.82 -8.01
N LEU A 283 16.81 6.54 -6.70
CA LEU A 283 15.73 7.03 -5.85
C LEU A 283 15.73 8.56 -5.76
N TYR A 284 16.89 9.19 -5.56
CA TYR A 284 17.06 10.62 -5.51
C TYR A 284 16.61 11.31 -6.81
N LYS A 285 17.03 10.77 -7.98
CA LYS A 285 16.54 11.23 -9.29
C LYS A 285 15.02 11.13 -9.42
N ARG A 286 14.43 10.03 -8.97
CA ARG A 286 12.97 9.80 -9.05
C ARG A 286 12.18 10.75 -8.15
N ALA A 287 12.69 11.06 -6.97
CA ALA A 287 12.08 12.03 -6.07
C ALA A 287 11.96 13.42 -6.74
N ASP A 288 12.98 13.84 -7.47
CA ASP A 288 12.98 15.09 -8.27
C ASP A 288 11.97 15.01 -9.46
N LEU A 289 11.67 13.81 -9.96
CA LEU A 289 10.66 13.58 -11.01
C LEU A 289 9.22 13.59 -10.47
N GLY A 290 9.02 13.53 -9.15
CA GLY A 290 7.71 13.39 -8.53
C GLY A 290 7.03 12.04 -8.79
N ILE A 291 7.79 11.02 -9.22
CA ILE A 291 7.29 9.68 -9.51
C ILE A 291 7.74 8.75 -8.38
N ASN A 292 6.87 8.55 -7.41
CA ASN A 292 7.08 7.47 -6.45
C ASN A 292 6.79 6.14 -7.14
N GLN A 293 7.77 5.23 -7.16
CA GLN A 293 7.50 3.85 -7.55
C GLN A 293 6.81 3.15 -6.38
N TYR A 294 5.59 2.72 -6.60
CA TYR A 294 4.94 1.71 -5.76
C TYR A 294 5.21 0.36 -6.43
N GLU A 295 6.06 -0.43 -5.84
CA GLU A 295 6.20 -1.84 -6.24
C GLU A 295 5.09 -2.64 -5.57
N ILE A 296 4.45 -3.51 -6.36
CA ILE A 296 3.34 -4.38 -5.90
C ILE A 296 3.83 -5.50 -4.96
N THR A 297 5.10 -5.48 -4.56
CA THR A 297 5.70 -6.43 -3.61
C THR A 297 5.40 -6.09 -2.15
N ALA A 298 4.46 -5.14 -1.91
CA ALA A 298 4.12 -4.64 -0.59
C ALA A 298 3.91 -5.76 0.43
N GLY A 299 4.86 -5.88 1.35
CA GLY A 299 4.80 -6.79 2.49
C GLY A 299 5.45 -8.17 2.30
N GLU A 300 5.79 -8.62 1.10
CA GLU A 300 6.44 -9.94 0.93
C GLU A 300 7.86 -9.98 1.51
N ILE A 301 8.64 -8.94 1.30
CA ILE A 301 10.02 -8.86 1.80
C ILE A 301 10.02 -8.73 3.32
N LYS A 302 9.13 -7.91 3.87
CA LYS A 302 8.92 -7.78 5.31
C LYS A 302 8.60 -9.11 5.98
N LEU A 303 7.77 -9.96 5.33
CA LEU A 303 7.42 -11.28 5.85
C LEU A 303 8.54 -12.31 5.70
N LYS A 304 9.25 -12.31 4.56
CA LYS A 304 10.32 -13.27 4.27
C LYS A 304 11.65 -12.93 4.95
N TYR A 305 11.94 -11.63 5.08
CA TYR A 305 13.19 -11.09 5.60
C TYR A 305 12.95 -10.03 6.68
N PRO A 306 12.26 -10.37 7.79
CA PRO A 306 11.86 -9.40 8.81
C PRO A 306 13.06 -8.66 9.44
N PHE A 307 14.17 -9.34 9.67
CA PHE A 307 15.35 -8.71 10.28
C PHE A 307 16.03 -7.69 9.35
N PRO A 308 16.37 -7.99 8.08
CA PRO A 308 16.84 -6.98 7.13
C PRO A 308 15.86 -5.81 6.96
N PHE A 309 14.55 -6.06 7.02
CA PHE A 309 13.52 -5.01 6.93
C PHE A 309 13.59 -4.02 8.12
N GLU A 310 13.74 -4.53 9.35
CA GLU A 310 13.92 -3.65 10.52
C GLU A 310 15.21 -2.82 10.42
N LEU A 311 16.29 -3.38 9.87
CA LEU A 311 17.51 -2.63 9.59
C LEU A 311 17.30 -1.57 8.49
N GLY A 312 16.45 -1.85 7.51
CA GLY A 312 16.03 -0.92 6.46
C GLY A 312 15.34 0.33 7.01
N LYS A 313 14.60 0.20 8.13
CA LYS A 313 13.99 1.38 8.81
C LYS A 313 15.04 2.33 9.40
N ILE A 314 16.19 1.81 9.85
CA ILE A 314 17.32 2.64 10.30
C ILE A 314 17.86 3.41 9.09
N ALA A 315 18.04 2.72 7.95
CA ALA A 315 18.47 3.36 6.71
C ALA A 315 17.51 4.47 6.27
N LYS A 316 16.19 4.19 6.24
CA LYS A 316 15.16 5.18 5.94
C LYS A 316 15.36 6.44 6.75
N LYS A 317 15.36 6.32 8.09
CA LYS A 317 15.48 7.47 9.01
C LYS A 317 16.75 8.31 8.75
N THR A 318 17.89 7.64 8.54
CA THR A 318 19.18 8.33 8.34
C THR A 318 19.24 8.99 6.96
N ILE A 319 18.77 8.31 5.91
CA ILE A 319 18.82 8.80 4.54
C ILE A 319 17.83 9.95 4.34
N GLU A 320 16.59 9.84 4.82
CA GLU A 320 15.58 10.91 4.78
C GLU A 320 16.11 12.20 5.41
N LYS A 321 16.73 12.08 6.60
CA LYS A 321 17.30 13.22 7.31
C LYS A 321 18.43 13.89 6.52
N ASN A 322 19.29 13.11 5.87
CA ASN A 322 20.48 13.67 5.19
C ASN A 322 20.16 14.20 3.79
N LEU A 323 19.20 13.59 3.09
CA LEU A 323 18.86 13.93 1.70
C LEU A 323 17.61 14.80 1.57
N ASN A 324 16.90 15.06 2.69
CA ASN A 324 15.64 15.80 2.72
C ASN A 324 14.62 15.27 1.70
N MET A 325 14.45 13.94 1.67
CA MET A 325 13.53 13.22 0.78
C MET A 325 12.73 12.20 1.58
N GLU A 326 11.55 11.85 1.13
CA GLU A 326 10.76 10.78 1.72
C GLU A 326 11.08 9.42 1.06
N ILE A 327 11.17 8.38 1.88
CA ILE A 327 11.36 6.99 1.46
C ILE A 327 10.10 6.21 1.80
N SER A 328 9.44 5.63 0.80
CA SER A 328 8.25 4.78 1.00
C SER A 328 8.61 3.46 1.71
N GLU A 329 7.60 2.74 2.23
CA GLU A 329 7.81 1.42 2.83
C GLU A 329 8.32 0.40 1.78
N ASP A 330 7.89 0.51 0.52
CA ASP A 330 8.38 -0.35 -0.58
C ASP A 330 9.87 -0.13 -0.83
N GLU A 331 10.34 1.12 -0.74
CA GLU A 331 11.77 1.41 -0.86
C GLU A 331 12.58 0.92 0.36
N VAL A 332 11.96 0.87 1.54
CA VAL A 332 12.55 0.19 2.71
C VAL A 332 12.73 -1.31 2.44
N GLU A 333 11.77 -1.95 1.78
CA GLU A 333 11.89 -3.35 1.36
C GLU A 333 13.06 -3.56 0.39
N ASN A 334 13.21 -2.67 -0.60
CA ASN A 334 14.32 -2.70 -1.56
C ASN A 334 15.66 -2.49 -0.86
N ILE A 335 15.76 -1.55 0.06
CA ILE A 335 16.96 -1.32 0.88
C ILE A 335 17.25 -2.56 1.73
N ALA A 336 16.22 -3.20 2.30
CA ALA A 336 16.36 -4.43 3.08
C ALA A 336 16.96 -5.59 2.27
N LEU A 337 16.65 -5.70 0.98
CA LEU A 337 17.30 -6.69 0.11
C LEU A 337 18.81 -6.46 -0.03
N HIS A 338 19.24 -5.19 -0.18
CA HIS A 338 20.68 -4.86 -0.20
C HIS A 338 21.35 -5.21 1.13
N ILE A 339 20.69 -4.91 2.26
CA ILE A 339 21.18 -5.26 3.60
C ILE A 339 21.25 -6.78 3.76
N GLY A 340 20.18 -7.50 3.39
CA GLY A 340 20.14 -8.97 3.44
C GLY A 340 21.29 -9.61 2.67
N GLY A 341 21.56 -9.16 1.44
CA GLY A 341 22.69 -9.61 0.66
C GLY A 341 24.07 -9.32 1.31
N ALA A 342 24.19 -8.20 2.05
CA ALA A 342 25.41 -7.90 2.80
C ALA A 342 25.56 -8.80 4.03
N LEU A 343 24.49 -9.08 4.76
CA LEU A 343 24.48 -9.99 5.90
C LEU A 343 24.91 -11.41 5.49
N GLU A 344 24.40 -11.93 4.38
CA GLU A 344 24.81 -13.21 3.83
C GLU A 344 26.32 -13.28 3.51
N ARG A 345 26.93 -12.16 3.12
CA ARG A 345 28.38 -12.10 2.85
C ARG A 345 29.20 -12.05 4.14
N ILE A 346 28.69 -11.44 5.21
CA ILE A 346 29.31 -11.47 6.55
C ILE A 346 29.28 -12.91 7.07
N ASP A 347 28.13 -13.56 7.03
CA ASP A 347 27.93 -14.94 7.49
C ASP A 347 28.91 -15.93 6.84
N LYS A 348 29.17 -15.78 5.54
CA LYS A 348 30.17 -16.61 4.83
C LYS A 348 31.61 -16.37 5.25
N ARG A 349 31.94 -15.19 5.79
CA ARG A 349 33.28 -14.90 6.32
C ARG A 349 33.47 -15.49 7.71
N ASP A 350 32.40 -15.64 8.49
CA ASP A 350 32.39 -16.18 9.85
C ASP A 350 32.06 -17.69 9.92
N GLU A 351 32.13 -18.42 8.79
CA GLU A 351 31.80 -19.86 8.71
C GLU A 351 32.57 -20.78 9.71
N LYS A 352 33.50 -20.23 10.47
CA LYS A 352 34.30 -21.00 11.47
C LYS A 352 33.86 -20.75 12.91
N LYS A 353 32.95 -19.80 13.20
CA LYS A 353 32.58 -19.53 14.58
C LYS A 353 31.34 -20.34 14.96
N VAL A 354 31.56 -21.32 15.83
CA VAL A 354 30.48 -22.10 16.46
C VAL A 354 30.12 -21.42 17.78
N TYR A 355 28.86 -21.01 17.92
CA TYR A 355 28.36 -20.33 19.12
C TYR A 355 27.88 -21.33 20.15
N LYS A 356 28.42 -21.24 21.37
CA LYS A 356 28.05 -22.06 22.50
C LYS A 356 26.77 -21.55 23.17
N THR A 357 25.75 -22.39 23.18
CA THR A 357 24.39 -22.00 23.59
C THR A 357 23.83 -22.92 24.67
N ILE A 358 23.09 -22.34 25.59
CA ILE A 358 22.24 -23.11 26.53
C ILE A 358 20.77 -22.84 26.23
N ILE A 359 19.95 -23.85 26.43
CA ILE A 359 18.48 -23.74 26.38
C ILE A 359 17.92 -23.77 27.79
N VAL A 360 17.12 -22.75 28.14
CA VAL A 360 16.38 -22.68 29.40
C VAL A 360 14.91 -22.97 29.10
N CYS A 361 14.38 -24.03 29.72
CA CYS A 361 13.02 -24.49 29.46
C CYS A 361 12.30 -24.86 30.76
N THR A 362 11.05 -24.34 30.89
CA THR A 362 10.16 -24.72 32.01
C THR A 362 9.29 -25.92 31.71
N SER A 363 9.07 -26.23 30.42
CA SER A 363 8.31 -27.38 29.97
C SER A 363 9.22 -28.62 29.91
N GLY A 364 8.73 -29.76 30.32
CA GLY A 364 9.48 -31.00 30.48
C GLY A 364 10.37 -31.46 29.33
N VAL A 365 11.08 -32.54 29.51
CA VAL A 365 12.16 -33.08 28.67
C VAL A 365 11.81 -33.20 27.19
N GLY A 366 10.56 -33.51 26.84
CA GLY A 366 10.13 -33.69 25.43
C GLY A 366 10.18 -32.40 24.59
N THR A 367 9.69 -31.29 25.13
CA THR A 367 9.69 -29.99 24.43
C THR A 367 11.10 -29.44 24.23
N SER A 368 11.93 -29.56 25.24
CA SER A 368 13.33 -29.11 25.20
C SER A 368 14.17 -29.92 24.20
N MET A 369 13.91 -31.24 24.08
CA MET A 369 14.58 -32.10 23.08
C MET A 369 14.15 -31.71 21.64
N LEU A 370 12.88 -31.44 21.43
CA LEU A 370 12.39 -30.98 20.12
C LEU A 370 12.99 -29.64 19.72
N ILE A 371 13.04 -28.67 20.65
CA ILE A 371 13.68 -27.36 20.40
C ILE A 371 15.15 -27.52 20.11
N LYS A 372 15.87 -28.32 20.89
CA LYS A 372 17.27 -28.65 20.64
C LYS A 372 17.47 -29.18 19.22
N SER A 373 16.74 -30.23 18.83
CA SER A 373 16.86 -30.84 17.50
C SER A 373 16.52 -29.87 16.36
N LYS A 374 15.50 -29.01 16.55
CA LYS A 374 15.16 -27.98 15.56
C LYS A 374 16.29 -26.94 15.40
N LEU A 375 16.84 -26.44 16.51
CA LEU A 375 17.91 -25.45 16.48
C LEU A 375 19.19 -26.03 15.86
N GLU A 376 19.58 -27.26 16.22
CA GLU A 376 20.71 -27.96 15.64
C GLU A 376 20.56 -28.18 14.11
N ASN A 377 19.31 -28.43 13.65
CA ASN A 377 19.03 -28.57 12.21
C ASN A 377 19.03 -27.24 11.48
N ILE A 378 18.44 -26.18 12.06
CA ILE A 378 18.36 -24.86 11.43
C ILE A 378 19.74 -24.19 11.37
N PHE A 379 20.50 -24.26 12.47
CA PHE A 379 21.80 -23.62 12.63
C PHE A 379 22.98 -24.60 12.52
N LYS A 380 22.85 -25.59 11.63
CA LYS A 380 23.82 -26.66 11.45
C LYS A 380 25.25 -26.14 11.29
N GLY A 381 26.14 -26.51 12.22
CA GLY A 381 27.53 -26.10 12.20
C GLY A 381 27.82 -24.68 12.75
N LYS A 382 26.79 -23.91 13.12
CA LYS A 382 26.93 -22.58 13.70
C LYS A 382 26.55 -22.51 15.19
N LEU A 383 25.81 -23.49 15.67
CA LEU A 383 25.32 -23.53 17.04
C LEU A 383 25.71 -24.84 17.72
N GLU A 384 26.35 -24.77 18.88
CA GLU A 384 26.64 -25.88 19.78
C GLU A 384 25.77 -25.75 21.02
N ILE A 385 24.78 -26.63 21.19
CA ILE A 385 23.94 -26.63 22.38
C ILE A 385 24.64 -27.44 23.47
N ILE A 386 25.30 -26.72 24.40
CA ILE A 386 26.10 -27.32 25.49
C ILE A 386 25.18 -27.99 26.50
N LYS A 387 24.07 -27.34 26.88
CA LYS A 387 23.20 -27.83 27.94
C LYS A 387 21.77 -27.34 27.76
N VAL A 388 20.84 -28.18 28.20
CA VAL A 388 19.42 -27.79 28.38
C VAL A 388 19.15 -27.82 29.87
N ILE A 389 18.59 -26.73 30.43
CA ILE A 389 18.41 -26.58 31.86
C ILE A 389 17.03 -26.06 32.21
N PRO A 390 16.50 -26.40 33.38
CA PRO A 390 15.35 -25.72 33.98
C PRO A 390 15.68 -24.27 34.36
N SER A 391 14.64 -23.39 34.33
CA SER A 391 14.82 -21.96 34.64
C SER A 391 15.41 -21.68 36.01
N TYR A 392 15.11 -22.49 37.04
CA TYR A 392 15.63 -22.31 38.39
C TYR A 392 17.13 -22.61 38.55
N LEU A 393 17.78 -23.17 37.54
CA LEU A 393 19.23 -23.42 37.52
C LEU A 393 20.04 -22.32 36.83
N ILE A 394 19.40 -21.28 36.28
CA ILE A 394 20.08 -20.25 35.49
C ILE A 394 21.14 -19.50 36.33
N ASP A 395 20.83 -19.23 37.59
CA ASP A 395 21.71 -18.50 38.51
C ASP A 395 22.95 -19.31 38.96
N TYR A 396 22.97 -20.61 38.69
CA TYR A 396 24.04 -21.52 39.07
C TYR A 396 24.97 -21.92 37.93
N ILE A 397 24.81 -21.27 36.73
CA ILE A 397 25.62 -21.57 35.58
C ILE A 397 26.78 -20.58 35.45
N ASN A 398 27.95 -21.12 35.15
CA ASN A 398 29.07 -20.28 34.76
C ASN A 398 28.87 -19.79 33.32
N VAL A 399 28.55 -18.51 33.16
CA VAL A 399 28.27 -17.87 31.88
C VAL A 399 29.49 -17.50 31.06
N LEU A 400 30.72 -17.68 31.60
CA LEU A 400 31.96 -17.25 30.96
C LEU A 400 32.26 -17.91 29.58
N ASP A 401 31.67 -19.08 29.32
CA ASP A 401 31.88 -19.85 28.10
C ASP A 401 30.61 -19.97 27.26
N ILE A 402 29.60 -19.13 27.45
CA ILE A 402 28.31 -19.20 26.76
C ILE A 402 28.10 -17.93 25.95
N ASP A 403 27.89 -18.08 24.64
CA ASP A 403 27.59 -16.96 23.74
C ASP A 403 26.12 -16.56 23.80
N PHE A 404 25.19 -17.53 23.89
CA PHE A 404 23.74 -17.29 23.90
C PHE A 404 22.98 -18.12 24.90
N VAL A 405 21.89 -17.54 25.43
CA VAL A 405 20.87 -18.23 26.22
C VAL A 405 19.55 -18.15 25.44
N ILE A 406 18.97 -19.30 25.13
CA ILE A 406 17.66 -19.38 24.47
C ILE A 406 16.64 -19.81 25.52
N SER A 407 15.66 -18.94 25.79
CA SER A 407 14.59 -19.19 26.75
C SER A 407 13.29 -19.52 26.05
N THR A 408 12.52 -20.46 26.58
CA THR A 408 11.16 -20.78 26.19
C THR A 408 10.12 -20.21 27.17
N VAL A 409 10.53 -19.25 27.98
CA VAL A 409 9.72 -18.59 29.01
C VAL A 409 9.60 -17.12 28.68
#